data_073b83fcd0f468e3690ad8748e5e1583
#
_entry.id   073b83fcd0f468e3690ad8748e5e1583
#
_cell.length_a   1.000
_cell.length_b   1.000
_cell.length_c   1.000
_cell.angle_alpha   90.00
_cell.angle_beta   90.00
_cell.angle_gamma   90.00
#
_symmetry.space_group_name_H-M   'P 1'
#
loop_
_entity.id
_entity.type
_entity.pdbx_description
1 polymer ?
#
loop_
_entity_poly.entity_id
_entity_poly.type
_entity_poly.pdbx_seq_one_letter_code
_entity_poly.pdbx_strand_id
1 'polypeptide(L)'
;MLAELEPLANSPGAYGFAVLLGLLWGSFGNVCIYRLPPTEEHPKGRSVVAPGSHCFACNTPIRWYDNVPLLSYLWLQGKCRSCKAAFSSRYLLVEAVTGVLFGVAWWFTVTAPTMWLPFDQRLIHFAIAAAFVFTMVVITFIDIDHKLILNKVTIPSMIVFYALSFLLPERRWYDGLVGMAIGYGVPWLIGEIYFRITKREGLGLGDGMLLAVVGALLGWRGVVCSLFGGSLIGSVLGIPLVISQRLGKKSEGSLMKLELPFGPFLAMAAVFYLFAEPWIQLNFRLTGG
;
A
#
# COMPACT_ATOMS: atom_id res chain seq x y z
N MET A 1 -22.61 -24.01 6.61
CA MET A 1 -22.11 -23.10 7.68
C MET A 1 -21.66 -21.75 7.14
N LEU A 2 -20.66 -21.63 6.22
CA LEU A 2 -20.29 -20.31 5.66
C LEU A 2 -21.39 -19.66 4.81
N ALA A 3 -22.15 -20.43 4.03
CA ALA A 3 -23.28 -19.93 3.24
C ALA A 3 -24.40 -19.29 4.10
N GLU A 4 -24.57 -19.71 5.34
CA GLU A 4 -25.53 -19.13 6.28
C GLU A 4 -25.14 -17.72 6.74
N LEU A 5 -23.85 -17.35 6.60
CA LEU A 5 -23.35 -16.03 6.91
C LEU A 5 -23.45 -15.04 5.75
N GLU A 6 -23.73 -15.52 4.54
CA GLU A 6 -23.81 -14.68 3.34
C GLU A 6 -24.83 -13.53 3.47
N PRO A 7 -26.04 -13.69 4.05
CA PRO A 7 -26.96 -12.57 4.24
C PRO A 7 -26.42 -11.50 5.16
N LEU A 8 -25.52 -11.85 6.08
CA LEU A 8 -24.89 -10.90 6.99
C LEU A 8 -23.78 -10.08 6.34
N ALA A 9 -23.25 -10.53 5.20
CA ALA A 9 -22.15 -9.85 4.51
C ALA A 9 -22.49 -8.40 4.08
N ASN A 10 -23.76 -8.13 3.81
CA ASN A 10 -24.26 -6.80 3.46
C ASN A 10 -24.70 -5.97 4.70
N SER A 11 -24.56 -6.52 5.90
CA SER A 11 -24.94 -5.82 7.13
C SER A 11 -23.93 -4.73 7.49
N PRO A 12 -24.36 -3.63 8.13
CA PRO A 12 -23.44 -2.63 8.66
C PRO A 12 -22.38 -3.21 9.61
N GLY A 13 -22.71 -4.31 10.32
CA GLY A 13 -21.79 -5.01 11.20
C GLY A 13 -20.61 -5.65 10.46
N ALA A 14 -20.83 -6.23 9.27
CA ALA A 14 -19.77 -6.83 8.46
C ALA A 14 -18.81 -5.76 7.92
N TYR A 15 -19.33 -4.63 7.47
CA TYR A 15 -18.51 -3.48 7.10
C TYR A 15 -17.71 -2.94 8.29
N GLY A 16 -18.38 -2.80 9.45
CA GLY A 16 -17.72 -2.39 10.68
C GLY A 16 -16.59 -3.33 11.07
N PHE A 17 -16.78 -4.65 10.91
CA PHE A 17 -15.75 -5.66 11.13
C PHE A 17 -14.56 -5.48 10.18
N ALA A 18 -14.80 -5.31 8.88
CA ALA A 18 -13.74 -5.10 7.90
C ALA A 18 -12.93 -3.82 8.19
N VAL A 19 -13.61 -2.72 8.50
CA VAL A 19 -12.97 -1.46 8.89
C VAL A 19 -12.15 -1.64 10.16
N LEU A 20 -12.71 -2.26 11.20
CA LEU A 20 -12.00 -2.52 12.46
C LEU A 20 -10.75 -3.37 12.23
N LEU A 21 -10.86 -4.42 11.42
CA LEU A 21 -9.73 -5.24 11.02
C LEU A 21 -8.64 -4.38 10.35
N GLY A 22 -9.04 -3.50 9.44
CA GLY A 22 -8.13 -2.58 8.76
C GLY A 22 -7.47 -1.57 9.71
N LEU A 23 -8.19 -1.07 10.71
CA LEU A 23 -7.63 -0.21 11.74
C LEU A 23 -6.55 -0.93 12.57
N LEU A 24 -6.79 -2.19 12.96
CA LEU A 24 -5.81 -3.02 13.68
C LEU A 24 -4.57 -3.29 12.84
N TRP A 25 -4.76 -3.62 11.56
CA TRP A 25 -3.64 -3.80 10.63
C TRP A 25 -2.90 -2.48 10.37
N GLY A 26 -3.60 -1.36 10.30
CA GLY A 26 -2.99 -0.03 10.18
C GLY A 26 -2.12 0.33 11.38
N SER A 27 -2.56 -0.01 12.60
CA SER A 27 -1.75 0.15 13.81
C SER A 27 -0.48 -0.69 13.76
N PHE A 28 -0.57 -1.96 13.31
CA PHE A 28 0.62 -2.77 13.04
C PHE A 28 1.46 -2.22 11.89
N GLY A 29 0.83 -1.65 10.88
CA GLY A 29 1.50 -0.96 9.77
C GLY A 29 2.41 0.17 10.26
N ASN A 30 1.99 0.95 11.25
CA ASN A 30 2.82 1.96 11.89
C ASN A 30 4.10 1.36 12.51
N VAL A 31 4.00 0.17 13.12
CA VAL A 31 5.17 -0.55 13.64
C VAL A 31 6.12 -0.94 12.50
N CYS A 32 5.57 -1.46 11.40
CA CYS A 32 6.36 -1.82 10.22
C CYS A 32 7.07 -0.61 9.61
N ILE A 33 6.35 0.50 9.42
CA ILE A 33 6.87 1.74 8.84
C ILE A 33 8.02 2.31 9.70
N TYR A 34 7.90 2.24 11.02
CA TYR A 34 8.92 2.75 11.94
C TYR A 34 10.13 1.82 12.09
N ARG A 35 9.94 0.49 12.05
CA ARG A 35 10.98 -0.47 12.42
C ARG A 35 11.72 -1.12 11.26
N LEU A 36 11.07 -1.26 10.09
CA LEU A 36 11.70 -1.94 8.94
C LEU A 36 12.81 -1.14 8.27
N PRO A 37 12.70 0.21 8.13
CA PRO A 37 13.76 0.98 7.51
C PRO A 37 15.08 0.88 8.28
N PRO A 38 16.22 0.84 7.58
CA PRO A 38 17.54 0.88 8.20
C PRO A 38 17.78 2.23 8.88
N THR A 39 18.46 2.21 10.01
CA THR A 39 18.98 3.39 10.72
C THR A 39 20.47 3.22 10.97
N GLU A 40 21.18 4.29 11.34
CA GLU A 40 22.61 4.22 11.69
C GLU A 40 22.88 3.19 12.78
N GLU A 41 22.04 3.15 13.83
CA GLU A 41 22.16 2.18 14.92
C GLU A 41 21.72 0.76 14.53
N HIS A 42 20.81 0.63 13.57
CA HIS A 42 20.23 -0.62 13.11
C HIS A 42 20.24 -0.73 11.58
N PRO A 43 21.41 -1.02 10.95
CA PRO A 43 21.53 -1.08 9.49
C PRO A 43 20.64 -2.12 8.82
N LYS A 44 20.18 -3.11 9.58
CA LYS A 44 19.22 -4.13 9.10
C LYS A 44 17.76 -3.83 9.49
N GLY A 45 17.47 -2.63 10.03
CA GLY A 45 16.16 -2.33 10.65
C GLY A 45 15.98 -3.07 11.97
N ARG A 46 14.83 -2.82 12.64
CA ARG A 46 14.48 -3.40 13.95
C ARG A 46 13.47 -4.53 13.80
N SER A 47 13.38 -5.40 14.79
CA SER A 47 12.34 -6.43 14.85
C SER A 47 10.95 -5.80 14.98
N VAL A 48 9.98 -6.28 14.19
CA VAL A 48 8.58 -5.85 14.28
C VAL A 48 7.82 -6.53 15.41
N VAL A 49 8.39 -7.61 15.98
CA VAL A 49 7.76 -8.44 17.02
C VAL A 49 8.16 -7.97 18.42
N ALA A 50 9.42 -7.65 18.64
CA ALA A 50 9.96 -7.31 19.95
C ALA A 50 10.97 -6.14 19.86
N PRO A 51 11.06 -5.29 20.89
CA PRO A 51 10.19 -5.18 22.06
C PRO A 51 8.78 -4.66 21.71
N GLY A 52 7.83 -4.73 22.64
CA GLY A 52 6.50 -4.14 22.48
C GLY A 52 6.52 -2.63 22.20
N SER A 53 5.35 -2.06 21.94
CA SER A 53 5.23 -0.61 21.71
C SER A 53 5.60 0.18 22.96
N HIS A 54 6.41 1.22 22.81
CA HIS A 54 6.85 2.09 23.91
C HIS A 54 6.94 3.54 23.44
N CYS A 55 6.87 4.46 24.36
CA CYS A 55 7.02 5.88 24.06
C CYS A 55 8.49 6.18 23.68
N PHE A 56 8.72 6.86 22.57
CA PHE A 56 10.06 7.21 22.10
C PHE A 56 10.77 8.25 22.99
N ALA A 57 10.02 9.03 23.79
CA ALA A 57 10.57 10.08 24.65
C ALA A 57 10.91 9.59 26.07
N CYS A 58 10.09 8.71 26.67
CA CYS A 58 10.28 8.25 28.04
C CYS A 58 10.47 6.73 28.17
N ASN A 59 10.51 6.00 27.06
CA ASN A 59 10.64 4.54 26.98
C ASN A 59 9.60 3.74 27.79
N THR A 60 8.56 4.40 28.34
CA THR A 60 7.48 3.71 29.06
C THR A 60 6.72 2.82 28.08
N PRO A 61 6.49 1.54 28.41
CA PRO A 61 5.66 0.64 27.60
C PRO A 61 4.25 1.19 27.42
N ILE A 62 3.73 1.14 26.18
CA ILE A 62 2.36 1.53 25.86
C ILE A 62 1.44 0.38 26.26
N ARG A 63 0.44 0.67 27.08
CA ARG A 63 -0.54 -0.32 27.52
C ARG A 63 -1.44 -0.72 26.35
N TRP A 64 -1.96 -1.95 26.34
CA TRP A 64 -2.77 -2.45 25.23
C TRP A 64 -3.98 -1.54 24.90
N TYR A 65 -4.63 -0.97 25.91
CA TYR A 65 -5.77 -0.06 25.74
C TYR A 65 -5.38 1.35 25.29
N ASP A 66 -4.11 1.72 25.42
CA ASP A 66 -3.55 2.95 24.86
C ASP A 66 -3.04 2.75 23.43
N ASN A 67 -3.19 1.54 22.90
CA ASN A 67 -2.84 1.16 21.52
C ASN A 67 -4.08 0.78 20.69
N VAL A 68 -5.30 1.10 21.17
CA VAL A 68 -6.53 0.90 20.40
C VAL A 68 -6.57 1.92 19.26
N PRO A 69 -6.62 1.48 17.99
CA PRO A 69 -6.50 2.38 16.85
C PRO A 69 -7.55 3.50 16.88
N LEU A 70 -7.16 4.67 16.44
CA LEU A 70 -7.91 5.93 16.43
C LEU A 70 -8.36 6.39 17.82
N LEU A 71 -9.01 5.51 18.59
CA LEU A 71 -9.62 5.87 19.89
C LEU A 71 -8.58 6.33 20.90
N SER A 72 -7.45 5.62 21.00
CA SER A 72 -6.39 6.00 21.94
C SER A 72 -5.77 7.34 21.57
N TYR A 73 -5.56 7.58 20.28
CA TYR A 73 -5.02 8.85 19.79
C TYR A 73 -5.97 10.02 20.12
N LEU A 74 -7.27 9.85 19.89
CA LEU A 74 -8.28 10.88 20.18
C LEU A 74 -8.41 11.09 21.69
N TRP A 75 -8.49 10.02 22.48
CA TRP A 75 -8.61 10.10 23.95
C TRP A 75 -7.42 10.77 24.61
N LEU A 76 -6.20 10.41 24.16
CA LEU A 76 -4.95 10.97 24.68
C LEU A 76 -4.53 12.27 23.98
N GLN A 77 -5.35 12.78 23.05
CA GLN A 77 -5.07 13.99 22.26
C GLN A 77 -3.69 13.94 21.55
N GLY A 78 -3.33 12.75 21.04
CA GLY A 78 -2.06 12.52 20.40
C GLY A 78 -0.84 12.63 21.32
N LYS A 79 -0.99 12.39 22.63
CA LYS A 79 0.09 12.55 23.62
C LYS A 79 0.33 11.28 24.42
N CYS A 80 1.58 11.07 24.82
CA CYS A 80 1.92 9.99 25.75
C CYS A 80 1.17 10.18 27.09
N ARG A 81 0.62 9.09 27.63
CA ARG A 81 -0.06 9.10 28.93
C ARG A 81 0.88 9.55 30.08
N SER A 82 2.13 9.10 30.04
CA SER A 82 3.12 9.33 31.10
C SER A 82 3.83 10.68 30.97
N CYS A 83 4.51 10.95 29.87
CA CYS A 83 5.37 12.14 29.74
C CYS A 83 4.75 13.27 28.90
N LYS A 84 3.53 13.08 28.35
CA LYS A 84 2.82 14.05 27.52
C LYS A 84 3.54 14.44 26.21
N ALA A 85 4.61 13.74 25.82
CA ALA A 85 5.23 13.92 24.52
C ALA A 85 4.22 13.67 23.40
N ALA A 86 4.23 14.52 22.36
CA ALA A 86 3.28 14.43 21.25
C ALA A 86 3.66 13.29 20.29
N PHE A 87 2.68 12.52 19.87
CA PHE A 87 2.79 11.57 18.77
C PHE A 87 2.35 12.22 17.45
N SER A 88 2.99 11.85 16.36
CA SER A 88 2.64 12.36 15.04
C SER A 88 1.21 11.97 14.63
N SER A 89 0.47 12.90 14.02
CA SER A 89 -0.85 12.63 13.41
C SER A 89 -0.80 11.60 12.29
N ARG A 90 0.40 11.30 11.77
CA ARG A 90 0.62 10.25 10.78
C ARG A 90 0.16 8.88 11.28
N TYR A 91 0.31 8.57 12.58
CA TYR A 91 -0.18 7.32 13.16
C TYR A 91 -1.69 7.16 12.93
N LEU A 92 -2.44 8.22 13.21
CA LEU A 92 -3.88 8.27 12.95
C LEU A 92 -4.21 8.10 11.47
N LEU A 93 -3.44 8.76 10.59
CA LEU A 93 -3.65 8.72 9.14
C LEU A 93 -3.46 7.30 8.58
N VAL A 94 -2.38 6.59 8.95
CA VAL A 94 -2.12 5.22 8.50
C VAL A 94 -3.24 4.29 8.94
N GLU A 95 -3.68 4.39 10.19
CA GLU A 95 -4.78 3.57 10.72
C GLU A 95 -6.08 3.86 9.97
N ALA A 96 -6.45 5.14 9.82
CA ALA A 96 -7.67 5.54 9.14
C ALA A 96 -7.68 5.11 7.66
N VAL A 97 -6.59 5.35 6.93
CA VAL A 97 -6.48 4.98 5.51
C VAL A 97 -6.59 3.46 5.36
N THR A 98 -5.90 2.68 6.20
CA THR A 98 -5.97 1.22 6.13
C THR A 98 -7.37 0.72 6.47
N GLY A 99 -8.02 1.30 7.49
CA GLY A 99 -9.40 0.98 7.85
C GLY A 99 -10.39 1.23 6.73
N VAL A 100 -10.33 2.41 6.11
CA VAL A 100 -11.19 2.77 4.96
C VAL A 100 -10.95 1.83 3.79
N LEU A 101 -9.70 1.58 3.44
CA LEU A 101 -9.35 0.70 2.31
C LEU A 101 -9.79 -0.76 2.53
N PHE A 102 -9.79 -1.25 3.75
CA PHE A 102 -10.33 -2.58 4.07
C PHE A 102 -11.86 -2.59 3.93
N GLY A 103 -12.56 -1.53 4.34
CA GLY A 103 -14.00 -1.38 4.09
C GLY A 103 -14.32 -1.35 2.58
N VAL A 104 -13.51 -0.63 1.80
CA VAL A 104 -13.62 -0.60 0.33
C VAL A 104 -13.32 -1.97 -0.27
N ALA A 105 -12.28 -2.66 0.21
CA ALA A 105 -11.96 -4.03 -0.22
C ALA A 105 -13.14 -4.98 0.05
N TRP A 106 -13.76 -4.89 1.23
CA TRP A 106 -14.95 -5.68 1.56
C TRP A 106 -16.08 -5.44 0.55
N TRP A 107 -16.36 -4.18 0.26
CA TRP A 107 -17.37 -3.80 -0.74
C TRP A 107 -17.11 -4.47 -2.09
N PHE A 108 -15.91 -4.32 -2.63
CA PHE A 108 -15.59 -4.79 -3.98
C PHE A 108 -15.42 -6.31 -4.07
N THR A 109 -15.05 -7.00 -2.99
CA THR A 109 -14.76 -8.44 -3.03
C THR A 109 -15.87 -9.30 -2.45
N VAL A 110 -16.64 -8.77 -1.50
CA VAL A 110 -17.64 -9.58 -0.80
C VAL A 110 -19.06 -9.21 -1.17
N THR A 111 -19.35 -7.91 -1.36
CA THR A 111 -20.72 -7.42 -1.51
C THR A 111 -21.05 -6.82 -2.85
N ALA A 112 -20.09 -6.51 -3.72
CA ALA A 112 -20.35 -5.94 -5.03
C ALA A 112 -21.16 -6.91 -5.91
N PRO A 113 -22.16 -6.41 -6.64
CA PRO A 113 -23.08 -7.24 -7.43
C PRO A 113 -22.42 -7.99 -8.58
N THR A 114 -21.18 -7.63 -8.94
CA THR A 114 -20.36 -8.30 -9.96
C THR A 114 -19.76 -9.64 -9.47
N MET A 115 -19.91 -9.94 -8.19
CA MET A 115 -19.33 -11.12 -7.57
C MET A 115 -20.32 -12.29 -7.52
N TRP A 116 -20.36 -13.08 -8.59
CA TRP A 116 -21.11 -14.34 -8.69
C TRP A 116 -20.31 -15.56 -8.21
N LEU A 117 -19.24 -15.31 -7.47
CA LEU A 117 -18.44 -16.35 -6.84
C LEU A 117 -19.11 -16.87 -5.55
N PRO A 118 -18.88 -18.13 -5.18
CA PRO A 118 -19.26 -18.66 -3.88
C PRO A 118 -18.74 -17.78 -2.73
N PHE A 119 -19.47 -17.74 -1.62
CA PHE A 119 -19.16 -16.84 -0.51
C PHE A 119 -17.78 -17.07 0.10
N ASP A 120 -17.35 -18.32 0.21
CA ASP A 120 -16.00 -18.70 0.67
C ASP A 120 -14.91 -18.14 -0.24
N GLN A 121 -15.10 -18.20 -1.55
CA GLN A 121 -14.14 -17.59 -2.50
C GLN A 121 -14.10 -16.07 -2.37
N ARG A 122 -15.25 -15.41 -2.16
CA ARG A 122 -15.30 -13.96 -1.92
C ARG A 122 -14.52 -13.55 -0.67
N LEU A 123 -14.57 -14.36 0.40
CA LEU A 123 -13.77 -14.14 1.61
C LEU A 123 -12.26 -14.29 1.35
N ILE A 124 -11.89 -15.30 0.53
CA ILE A 124 -10.49 -15.46 0.10
C ILE A 124 -10.02 -14.23 -0.70
N HIS A 125 -10.84 -13.74 -1.61
CA HIS A 125 -10.54 -12.52 -2.38
C HIS A 125 -10.38 -11.30 -1.47
N PHE A 126 -11.25 -11.16 -0.47
CA PHE A 126 -11.10 -10.10 0.53
C PHE A 126 -9.77 -10.21 1.27
N ALA A 127 -9.39 -11.40 1.73
CA ALA A 127 -8.14 -11.60 2.43
C ALA A 127 -6.92 -11.25 1.58
N ILE A 128 -6.94 -11.63 0.28
CA ILE A 128 -5.88 -11.29 -0.67
C ILE A 128 -5.83 -9.78 -0.92
N ALA A 129 -6.99 -9.15 -1.16
CA ALA A 129 -7.09 -7.71 -1.38
C ALA A 129 -6.63 -6.92 -0.14
N ALA A 130 -7.04 -7.33 1.05
CA ALA A 130 -6.64 -6.72 2.32
C ALA A 130 -5.12 -6.82 2.54
N ALA A 131 -4.52 -7.99 2.29
CA ALA A 131 -3.07 -8.17 2.39
C ALA A 131 -2.31 -7.30 1.37
N PHE A 132 -2.80 -7.21 0.13
CA PHE A 132 -2.20 -6.37 -0.90
C PHE A 132 -2.29 -4.89 -0.53
N VAL A 133 -3.47 -4.41 -0.16
CA VAL A 133 -3.70 -3.03 0.28
C VAL A 133 -2.80 -2.67 1.46
N PHE A 134 -2.72 -3.53 2.48
CA PHE A 134 -1.83 -3.33 3.62
C PHE A 134 -0.37 -3.18 3.19
N THR A 135 0.10 -4.06 2.30
CA THR A 135 1.46 -4.00 1.76
C THR A 135 1.70 -2.68 1.01
N MET A 136 0.75 -2.26 0.17
CA MET A 136 0.85 -0.98 -0.55
C MET A 136 0.87 0.22 0.40
N VAL A 137 0.07 0.20 1.47
CA VAL A 137 0.09 1.25 2.52
C VAL A 137 1.46 1.30 3.20
N VAL A 138 2.00 0.15 3.64
CA VAL A 138 3.32 0.11 4.30
C VAL A 138 4.42 0.65 3.38
N ILE A 139 4.48 0.19 2.13
CA ILE A 139 5.48 0.66 1.15
C ILE A 139 5.32 2.17 0.90
N THR A 140 4.09 2.64 0.71
CA THR A 140 3.78 4.06 0.49
C THR A 140 4.32 4.95 1.61
N PHE A 141 4.05 4.62 2.87
CA PHE A 141 4.48 5.46 3.97
C PHE A 141 5.99 5.34 4.25
N ILE A 142 6.60 4.19 3.99
CA ILE A 142 8.07 4.06 4.04
C ILE A 142 8.71 4.93 2.95
N ASP A 143 8.16 4.93 1.74
CA ASP A 143 8.69 5.73 0.63
C ASP A 143 8.50 7.24 0.87
N ILE A 144 7.37 7.67 1.44
CA ILE A 144 7.14 9.08 1.83
C ILE A 144 8.17 9.54 2.87
N ASP A 145 8.50 8.70 3.86
CA ASP A 145 9.37 9.09 4.96
C ASP A 145 10.86 9.00 4.62
N HIS A 146 11.24 7.94 3.91
CA HIS A 146 12.63 7.55 3.72
C HIS A 146 13.07 7.58 2.26
N LYS A 147 12.13 7.73 1.31
CA LYS A 147 12.38 7.60 -0.15
C LYS A 147 13.05 6.27 -0.50
N LEU A 148 12.62 5.21 0.18
CA LEU A 148 13.18 3.87 0.07
C LEU A 148 12.06 2.84 -0.13
N ILE A 149 12.22 1.98 -1.12
CA ILE A 149 11.42 0.78 -1.29
C ILE A 149 12.28 -0.41 -0.83
N LEU A 150 11.84 -1.05 0.26
CA LEU A 150 12.64 -2.05 0.96
C LEU A 150 12.51 -3.43 0.33
N ASN A 151 13.62 -4.02 -0.08
CA ASN A 151 13.67 -5.39 -0.60
C ASN A 151 13.16 -6.44 0.41
N LYS A 152 13.29 -6.16 1.71
CA LYS A 152 12.72 -7.00 2.78
C LYS A 152 11.19 -7.09 2.77
N VAL A 153 10.52 -6.09 2.20
CA VAL A 153 9.06 -6.06 2.04
C VAL A 153 8.70 -6.58 0.66
N THR A 154 9.37 -6.08 -0.39
CA THR A 154 9.00 -6.38 -1.77
C THR A 154 9.26 -7.83 -2.17
N ILE A 155 10.45 -8.40 -1.83
CA ILE A 155 10.79 -9.78 -2.23
C ILE A 155 9.84 -10.82 -1.61
N PRO A 156 9.60 -10.83 -0.28
CA PRO A 156 8.62 -11.74 0.29
C PRO A 156 7.21 -11.52 -0.26
N SER A 157 6.83 -10.26 -0.49
CA SER A 157 5.51 -9.92 -1.06
C SER A 157 5.34 -10.45 -2.47
N MET A 158 6.36 -10.40 -3.33
CA MET A 158 6.30 -10.99 -4.67
C MET A 158 6.01 -12.49 -4.60
N ILE A 159 6.72 -13.22 -3.73
CA ILE A 159 6.55 -14.68 -3.57
C ILE A 159 5.13 -14.98 -3.07
N VAL A 160 4.70 -14.29 -2.01
CA VAL A 160 3.38 -14.50 -1.41
C VAL A 160 2.27 -14.15 -2.39
N PHE A 161 2.32 -13.00 -3.04
CA PHE A 161 1.27 -12.58 -3.96
C PHE A 161 1.24 -13.39 -5.25
N TYR A 162 2.39 -13.87 -5.73
CA TYR A 162 2.41 -14.82 -6.82
C TYR A 162 1.72 -16.13 -6.42
N ALA A 163 2.01 -16.67 -5.24
CA ALA A 163 1.33 -17.86 -4.74
C ALA A 163 -0.18 -17.62 -4.55
N LEU A 164 -0.58 -16.47 -3.99
CA LEU A 164 -1.98 -16.12 -3.78
C LEU A 164 -2.72 -15.85 -5.09
N SER A 165 -2.03 -15.47 -6.16
CA SER A 165 -2.66 -15.24 -7.48
C SER A 165 -3.33 -16.48 -8.05
N PHE A 166 -2.88 -17.69 -7.69
CA PHE A 166 -3.52 -18.95 -8.09
C PHE A 166 -4.90 -19.19 -7.45
N LEU A 167 -5.22 -18.46 -6.38
CA LEU A 167 -6.55 -18.52 -5.75
C LEU A 167 -7.54 -17.54 -6.39
N LEU A 168 -7.06 -16.66 -7.27
CA LEU A 168 -7.91 -15.72 -8.01
C LEU A 168 -8.43 -16.39 -9.28
N PRO A 169 -9.75 -16.25 -9.62
CA PRO A 169 -10.30 -16.83 -10.82
C PRO A 169 -9.63 -16.24 -12.06
N GLU A 170 -9.47 -17.09 -13.09
CA GLU A 170 -8.97 -16.70 -14.41
C GLU A 170 -7.50 -16.25 -14.48
N ARG A 171 -6.74 -16.36 -13.40
CA ARG A 171 -5.29 -16.13 -13.41
C ARG A 171 -4.57 -17.34 -13.97
N ARG A 172 -3.81 -17.12 -15.04
CA ARG A 172 -2.91 -18.14 -15.59
C ARG A 172 -1.58 -18.08 -14.82
N TRP A 173 -0.93 -19.23 -14.67
CA TRP A 173 0.32 -19.34 -13.92
C TRP A 173 1.42 -18.36 -14.41
N TYR A 174 1.44 -18.05 -15.70
CA TYR A 174 2.43 -17.15 -16.26
C TYR A 174 2.09 -15.65 -16.10
N ASP A 175 0.83 -15.28 -15.81
CA ASP A 175 0.43 -13.87 -15.72
C ASP A 175 1.22 -13.11 -14.64
N GLY A 176 1.42 -13.73 -13.48
CA GLY A 176 2.22 -13.15 -12.41
C GLY A 176 3.71 -13.07 -12.76
N LEU A 177 4.26 -14.12 -13.42
CA LEU A 177 5.66 -14.12 -13.83
C LEU A 177 5.94 -13.04 -14.89
N VAL A 178 5.07 -12.96 -15.92
CA VAL A 178 5.15 -11.91 -16.92
C VAL A 178 4.97 -10.54 -16.30
N GLY A 179 4.01 -10.40 -15.39
CA GLY A 179 3.79 -9.18 -14.63
C GLY A 179 5.02 -8.74 -13.82
N MET A 180 5.65 -9.65 -13.10
CA MET A 180 6.90 -9.36 -12.37
C MET A 180 8.04 -8.96 -13.32
N ALA A 181 8.21 -9.69 -14.42
CA ALA A 181 9.26 -9.41 -15.41
C ALA A 181 9.07 -8.03 -16.06
N ILE A 182 7.84 -7.67 -16.45
CA ILE A 182 7.53 -6.35 -17.01
C ILE A 182 7.66 -5.28 -15.93
N GLY A 183 7.12 -5.53 -14.70
CA GLY A 183 7.12 -4.57 -13.61
C GLY A 183 8.52 -4.16 -13.18
N TYR A 184 9.46 -5.09 -13.11
CA TYR A 184 10.86 -4.78 -12.84
C TYR A 184 11.62 -4.35 -14.10
N GLY A 185 11.44 -5.08 -15.18
CA GLY A 185 12.27 -4.94 -16.39
C GLY A 185 12.06 -3.62 -17.12
N VAL A 186 10.83 -3.12 -17.22
CA VAL A 186 10.55 -1.86 -17.93
C VAL A 186 11.16 -0.66 -17.21
N PRO A 187 10.94 -0.43 -15.90
CA PRO A 187 11.60 0.65 -15.18
C PRO A 187 13.13 0.54 -15.19
N TRP A 188 13.66 -0.68 -15.03
CA TRP A 188 15.10 -0.91 -15.12
C TRP A 188 15.66 -0.53 -16.50
N LEU A 189 15.00 -0.96 -17.58
CA LEU A 189 15.43 -0.65 -18.94
C LEU A 189 15.40 0.86 -19.23
N ILE A 190 14.31 1.53 -18.82
CA ILE A 190 14.17 2.99 -18.96
C ILE A 190 15.28 3.70 -18.16
N GLY A 191 15.52 3.28 -16.92
CA GLY A 191 16.58 3.84 -16.07
C GLY A 191 17.96 3.65 -16.66
N GLU A 192 18.27 2.46 -17.19
CA GLU A 192 19.56 2.14 -17.81
C GLU A 192 19.80 2.95 -19.11
N ILE A 193 18.79 3.05 -19.98
CA ILE A 193 18.87 3.87 -21.19
C ILE A 193 19.09 5.34 -20.84
N TYR A 194 18.31 5.85 -19.87
CA TYR A 194 18.45 7.23 -19.41
C TYR A 194 19.85 7.50 -18.83
N PHE A 195 20.36 6.58 -18.00
CA PHE A 195 21.70 6.69 -17.42
C PHE A 195 22.80 6.70 -18.49
N ARG A 196 22.69 5.86 -19.54
CA ARG A 196 23.65 5.84 -20.63
C ARG A 196 23.70 7.14 -21.42
N ILE A 197 22.53 7.77 -21.61
CA ILE A 197 22.41 9.03 -22.37
C ILE A 197 22.83 10.24 -21.51
N THR A 198 22.34 10.32 -20.27
CA THR A 198 22.47 11.55 -19.44
C THR A 198 23.55 11.48 -18.39
N LYS A 199 24.09 10.27 -18.10
CA LYS A 199 24.99 9.98 -16.98
C LYS A 199 24.42 10.38 -15.61
N ARG A 200 23.09 10.42 -15.51
CA ARG A 200 22.35 10.71 -14.26
C ARG A 200 21.42 9.57 -13.97
N GLU A 201 21.21 9.28 -12.68
CA GLU A 201 20.21 8.32 -12.27
C GLU A 201 18.82 8.86 -12.62
N GLY A 202 18.01 8.02 -13.27
CA GLY A 202 16.65 8.35 -13.71
C GLY A 202 15.62 7.74 -12.77
N LEU A 203 14.91 6.71 -13.23
CA LEU A 203 13.90 6.01 -12.46
C LEU A 203 14.54 5.11 -11.39
N GLY A 204 14.03 5.15 -10.17
CA GLY A 204 14.54 4.34 -9.06
C GLY A 204 14.31 2.84 -9.26
N LEU A 205 15.31 2.01 -9.02
CA LEU A 205 15.17 0.55 -9.03
C LEU A 205 14.10 0.07 -8.03
N GLY A 206 13.85 0.85 -6.98
CA GLY A 206 12.78 0.60 -6.02
C GLY A 206 11.40 0.60 -6.64
N ASP A 207 11.10 1.55 -7.55
CA ASP A 207 9.81 1.62 -8.25
C ASP A 207 9.57 0.36 -9.10
N GLY A 208 10.63 -0.17 -9.71
CA GLY A 208 10.59 -1.44 -10.42
C GLY A 208 10.26 -2.62 -9.49
N MET A 209 10.82 -2.63 -8.27
CA MET A 209 10.51 -3.65 -7.26
C MET A 209 9.05 -3.56 -6.80
N LEU A 210 8.53 -2.35 -6.60
CA LEU A 210 7.11 -2.15 -6.28
C LEU A 210 6.21 -2.66 -7.40
N LEU A 211 6.51 -2.29 -8.66
CA LEU A 211 5.76 -2.76 -9.83
C LEU A 211 5.86 -4.27 -10.03
N ALA A 212 6.96 -4.91 -9.65
CA ALA A 212 7.06 -6.35 -9.65
C ALA A 212 6.14 -7.01 -8.59
N VAL A 213 5.98 -6.40 -7.40
CA VAL A 213 4.97 -6.83 -6.41
C VAL A 213 3.55 -6.71 -6.99
N VAL A 214 3.26 -5.60 -7.66
CA VAL A 214 1.98 -5.40 -8.36
C VAL A 214 1.78 -6.48 -9.42
N GLY A 215 2.80 -6.73 -10.23
CA GLY A 215 2.76 -7.73 -11.30
C GLY A 215 2.59 -9.15 -10.81
N ALA A 216 3.12 -9.49 -9.65
CA ALA A 216 2.98 -10.81 -9.03
C ALA A 216 1.51 -11.17 -8.76
N LEU A 217 0.69 -10.21 -8.31
CA LEU A 217 -0.73 -10.44 -8.04
C LEU A 217 -1.62 -10.07 -9.23
N LEU A 218 -1.42 -8.90 -9.80
CA LEU A 218 -2.33 -8.30 -10.78
C LEU A 218 -1.91 -8.54 -12.24
N GLY A 219 -0.77 -9.20 -12.44
CA GLY A 219 -0.25 -9.49 -13.78
C GLY A 219 0.22 -8.23 -14.51
N TRP A 220 0.57 -8.38 -15.81
CA TRP A 220 1.10 -7.29 -16.61
C TRP A 220 0.12 -6.11 -16.82
N ARG A 221 -1.20 -6.39 -16.85
CA ARG A 221 -2.24 -5.34 -16.98
C ARG A 221 -2.24 -4.42 -15.76
N GLY A 222 -2.12 -4.99 -14.56
CA GLY A 222 -1.99 -4.24 -13.32
C GLY A 222 -0.74 -3.36 -13.31
N VAL A 223 0.39 -3.88 -13.83
CA VAL A 223 1.64 -3.12 -13.96
C VAL A 223 1.47 -1.92 -14.89
N VAL A 224 0.91 -2.14 -16.08
CA VAL A 224 0.68 -1.07 -17.06
C VAL A 224 -0.25 0.00 -16.48
N CYS A 225 -1.37 -0.43 -15.88
CA CYS A 225 -2.32 0.50 -15.28
C CYS A 225 -1.69 1.29 -14.12
N SER A 226 -0.86 0.64 -13.29
CA SER A 226 -0.16 1.28 -12.18
C SER A 226 0.89 2.28 -12.67
N LEU A 227 1.64 1.94 -13.72
CA LEU A 227 2.66 2.82 -14.27
C LEU A 227 2.03 4.09 -14.89
N PHE A 228 1.04 3.90 -15.77
CA PHE A 228 0.35 5.05 -16.42
C PHE A 228 -0.51 5.84 -15.43
N GLY A 229 -1.30 5.16 -14.61
CA GLY A 229 -2.14 5.79 -13.59
C GLY A 229 -1.30 6.52 -12.54
N GLY A 230 -0.22 5.90 -12.07
CA GLY A 230 0.72 6.52 -11.14
C GLY A 230 1.41 7.75 -11.74
N SER A 231 1.81 7.68 -13.01
CA SER A 231 2.38 8.84 -13.74
C SER A 231 1.36 9.98 -13.89
N LEU A 232 0.10 9.66 -14.20
CA LEU A 232 -0.96 10.64 -14.30
C LEU A 232 -1.25 11.30 -12.95
N ILE A 233 -1.46 10.51 -11.90
CA ILE A 233 -1.70 11.00 -10.53
C ILE A 233 -0.51 11.83 -10.05
N GLY A 234 0.72 11.31 -10.25
CA GLY A 234 1.94 12.01 -9.88
C GLY A 234 2.11 13.34 -10.61
N SER A 235 1.72 13.44 -11.87
CA SER A 235 1.74 14.69 -12.63
C SER A 235 0.68 15.68 -12.12
N VAL A 236 -0.54 15.21 -11.91
CA VAL A 236 -1.67 16.06 -11.48
C VAL A 236 -1.48 16.59 -10.05
N LEU A 237 -0.98 15.77 -9.14
CA LEU A 237 -0.78 16.14 -7.74
C LEU A 237 0.63 16.69 -7.47
N GLY A 238 1.64 16.11 -8.10
CA GLY A 238 3.05 16.46 -7.87
C GLY A 238 3.41 17.82 -8.44
N ILE A 239 2.99 18.14 -9.67
CA ILE A 239 3.33 19.42 -10.31
C ILE A 239 2.80 20.61 -9.50
N PRO A 240 1.50 20.66 -9.08
CA PRO A 240 1.00 21.77 -8.24
C PRO A 240 1.72 21.86 -6.89
N LEU A 241 2.06 20.72 -6.26
CA LEU A 241 2.82 20.71 -5.00
C LEU A 241 4.21 21.34 -5.17
N VAL A 242 4.93 21.00 -6.24
CA VAL A 242 6.22 21.61 -6.57
C VAL A 242 6.09 23.12 -6.81
N ILE A 243 5.07 23.54 -7.56
CA ILE A 243 4.80 24.95 -7.86
C ILE A 243 4.45 25.72 -6.57
N SER A 244 3.57 25.18 -5.71
CA SER A 244 3.14 25.84 -4.47
C SER A 244 4.30 26.04 -3.48
N GLN A 245 5.20 25.05 -3.37
CA GLN A 245 6.38 25.17 -2.52
C GLN A 245 7.37 26.22 -3.03
N ARG A 246 7.41 26.49 -4.33
CA ARG A 246 8.22 27.53 -4.93
C ARG A 246 7.68 28.92 -4.68
N LEU A 247 6.36 29.10 -4.79
CA LEU A 247 5.71 30.40 -4.53
C LEU A 247 5.83 30.83 -3.07
N GLY A 248 5.93 29.83 -2.13
CA GLY A 248 6.04 30.09 -0.70
C GLY A 248 7.47 30.32 -0.18
N LYS A 249 8.51 29.93 -0.91
CA LYS A 249 9.92 30.14 -0.53
C LYS A 249 10.64 30.90 -1.63
N LYS A 250 11.03 32.15 -1.35
CA LYS A 250 12.07 32.89 -2.09
C LYS A 250 13.43 32.20 -1.87
N SER A 251 13.64 31.04 -2.46
CA SER A 251 14.90 30.31 -2.36
C SER A 251 15.35 29.94 -3.76
N GLU A 252 16.46 30.51 -4.16
CA GLU A 252 17.24 30.25 -5.36
C GLU A 252 17.79 28.80 -5.33
N GLY A 253 16.92 27.81 -5.50
CA GLY A 253 17.28 26.39 -5.59
C GLY A 253 16.74 25.76 -6.87
N SER A 254 17.63 25.12 -7.61
CA SER A 254 17.31 24.39 -8.85
C SER A 254 16.09 23.48 -8.69
N LEU A 255 15.21 23.43 -9.70
CA LEU A 255 14.06 22.52 -9.85
C LEU A 255 14.40 21.05 -9.59
N MET A 256 15.67 20.72 -9.77
CA MET A 256 16.20 19.36 -9.75
C MET A 256 16.38 18.75 -8.34
N LYS A 257 16.15 19.51 -7.24
CA LYS A 257 16.36 19.03 -5.87
C LYS A 257 15.09 18.61 -5.13
N LEU A 258 13.91 18.75 -5.75
CA LEU A 258 12.66 18.28 -5.15
C LEU A 258 12.34 16.86 -5.65
N GLU A 259 12.94 15.88 -5.03
CA GLU A 259 12.65 14.48 -5.27
C GLU A 259 11.32 14.12 -4.59
N LEU A 260 10.24 14.05 -5.37
CA LEU A 260 8.98 13.51 -4.91
C LEU A 260 9.06 11.97 -4.96
N PRO A 261 8.68 11.28 -3.87
CA PRO A 261 8.59 9.82 -3.91
C PRO A 261 7.52 9.41 -4.95
N PHE A 262 7.89 8.55 -5.89
CA PHE A 262 6.99 8.11 -6.96
C PHE A 262 6.17 6.87 -6.56
N GLY A 263 6.70 6.06 -5.63
CA GLY A 263 6.07 4.86 -5.11
C GLY A 263 4.62 5.04 -4.61
N PRO A 264 4.28 6.12 -3.87
CA PRO A 264 2.92 6.40 -3.42
C PRO A 264 1.91 6.48 -4.56
N PHE A 265 2.27 7.11 -5.68
CA PHE A 265 1.38 7.24 -6.85
C PHE A 265 1.20 5.92 -7.58
N LEU A 266 2.26 5.13 -7.69
CA LEU A 266 2.21 3.77 -8.24
C LEU A 266 1.32 2.86 -7.36
N ALA A 267 1.50 2.91 -6.05
CA ALA A 267 0.71 2.11 -5.11
C ALA A 267 -0.77 2.49 -5.13
N MET A 268 -1.11 3.78 -5.20
CA MET A 268 -2.50 4.25 -5.34
C MET A 268 -3.13 3.72 -6.63
N ALA A 269 -2.42 3.81 -7.76
CA ALA A 269 -2.91 3.31 -9.03
C ALA A 269 -3.07 1.78 -9.02
N ALA A 270 -2.16 1.05 -8.35
CA ALA A 270 -2.26 -0.40 -8.17
C ALA A 270 -3.50 -0.80 -7.36
N VAL A 271 -3.77 -0.11 -6.25
CA VAL A 271 -4.95 -0.33 -5.41
C VAL A 271 -6.23 0.01 -6.16
N PHE A 272 -6.21 1.10 -6.93
CA PHE A 272 -7.33 1.45 -7.80
C PHE A 272 -7.61 0.35 -8.83
N TYR A 273 -6.57 -0.16 -9.51
CA TYR A 273 -6.72 -1.23 -10.48
C TYR A 273 -7.23 -2.52 -9.84
N LEU A 274 -6.75 -2.88 -8.66
CA LEU A 274 -7.25 -4.05 -7.90
C LEU A 274 -8.77 -4.02 -7.76
N PHE A 275 -9.34 -2.86 -7.45
CA PHE A 275 -10.79 -2.70 -7.29
C PHE A 275 -11.54 -2.52 -8.62
N ALA A 276 -10.91 -1.94 -9.63
CA ALA A 276 -11.50 -1.72 -10.94
C ALA A 276 -11.46 -2.98 -11.84
N GLU A 277 -10.52 -3.89 -11.60
CA GLU A 277 -10.28 -5.05 -12.46
C GLU A 277 -11.53 -5.91 -12.71
N PRO A 278 -12.37 -6.26 -11.72
CA PRO A 278 -13.57 -7.05 -11.96
C PRO A 278 -14.55 -6.35 -12.92
N TRP A 279 -14.68 -5.03 -12.81
CA TRP A 279 -15.52 -4.22 -13.70
C TRP A 279 -14.95 -4.13 -15.11
N ILE A 280 -13.64 -3.97 -15.22
CA ILE A 280 -12.94 -3.92 -16.51
C ILE A 280 -13.14 -5.25 -17.23
N GLN A 281 -12.93 -6.37 -16.55
CA GLN A 281 -13.09 -7.69 -17.13
C GLN A 281 -14.52 -7.97 -17.57
N LEU A 282 -15.51 -7.59 -16.77
CA LEU A 282 -16.92 -7.76 -17.09
C LEU A 282 -17.29 -7.00 -18.38
N ASN A 283 -16.90 -5.73 -18.46
CA ASN A 283 -17.21 -4.91 -19.64
C ASN A 283 -16.51 -5.41 -20.90
N PHE A 284 -15.26 -5.84 -20.82
CA PHE A 284 -14.56 -6.39 -21.97
C PHE A 284 -15.19 -7.70 -22.47
N ARG A 285 -15.77 -8.52 -21.59
CA ARG A 285 -16.49 -9.73 -21.99
C ARG A 285 -17.82 -9.42 -22.64
N LEU A 286 -18.53 -8.40 -22.17
CA LEU A 286 -19.82 -8.00 -22.73
C LEU A 286 -19.69 -7.30 -24.09
N THR A 287 -18.53 -6.68 -24.38
CA THR A 287 -18.29 -5.95 -25.65
C THR A 287 -17.48 -6.74 -26.66
N GLY A 288 -16.87 -7.86 -26.29
CA GLY A 288 -15.95 -8.66 -27.09
C GLY A 288 -16.50 -10.05 -27.47
N GLY A 289 -17.82 -10.31 -27.31
CA GLY A 289 -18.53 -11.51 -27.74
C GLY A 289 -19.25 -11.33 -29.04
#